data_e66fca0ac6a1b307fb572e37070e8f85
#
_entry.id   e66fca0ac6a1b307fb572e37070e8f85
#
_cell.length_a   1.000
_cell.length_b   1.000
_cell.length_c   1.000
_cell.angle_alpha   90.00
_cell.angle_beta   90.00
_cell.angle_gamma   90.00
#
_symmetry.space_group_name_H-M   'P 1'
#
loop_
_entity.id
_entity.type
_entity.pdbx_description
1 polymer ?
#
loop_
_entity_poly.entity_id
_entity_poly.type
_entity_poly.pdbx_seq_one_letter_code
_entity_poly.pdbx_strand_id
1 'polypeptide(L)'
;MRRLIKAPAKLNQSLFVASHTLYAMETIFKRDRLIVLAALAGLTLLAWGYMSHEARAMHDTGICRCAGMKMSGPDTGAWSPATLVPLFLMWSEMMVAMMIPSAAPMILTFAMVQRKRRELEHPFVPTGIFLLGYLVVWTGFSALAALAQWVLHARALLSPTMVNTSPLVGGILLIGAGIFQWTPLKHACLTRCRSPLSFLMTGWREGKSGAFAMGLEHGAYCTGCCWILMALLFVAGVMNLWWIAVIAVFVLLEKVAPRGLFIGKVAGVLLAAWGAWMLLR
;
A
#
# COMPACT_ATOMS: atom_id res chain seq x y z
N MET A 1 1.90 57.82 41.84
CA MET A 1 2.43 56.58 42.48
C MET A 1 1.96 55.35 41.67
N ARG A 2 2.74 54.86 40.76
CA ARG A 2 2.47 53.59 40.01
C ARG A 2 3.18 52.47 40.75
N ARG A 3 2.45 51.58 41.46
CA ARG A 3 2.99 50.32 41.96
C ARG A 3 3.17 49.34 40.79
N LEU A 4 4.41 49.09 40.40
CA LEU A 4 4.78 47.99 39.54
C LEU A 4 4.59 46.69 40.34
N ILE A 5 3.55 45.93 39.96
CA ILE A 5 3.34 44.59 40.51
C ILE A 5 4.40 43.69 39.85
N LYS A 6 5.49 43.38 40.58
CA LYS A 6 6.46 42.35 40.19
C LYS A 6 5.76 40.99 40.27
N ALA A 7 5.53 40.38 39.12
CA ALA A 7 5.08 38.98 39.07
C ALA A 7 6.03 38.08 39.91
N PRO A 8 5.54 37.16 40.70
CA PRO A 8 6.37 36.31 41.52
C PRO A 8 7.33 35.48 40.67
N ALA A 9 8.63 35.47 41.01
CA ALA A 9 9.69 34.79 40.29
C ALA A 9 9.40 33.30 40.00
N LYS A 10 8.61 32.66 40.89
CA LYS A 10 8.13 31.25 40.71
C LYS A 10 7.21 31.06 39.49
N LEU A 11 6.39 32.07 39.14
CA LEU A 11 5.51 32.00 37.97
C LEU A 11 6.31 32.08 36.64
N ASN A 12 7.36 32.86 36.65
CA ASN A 12 8.24 32.99 35.46
C ASN A 12 9.08 31.74 35.21
N GLN A 13 9.50 31.06 36.31
CA GLN A 13 10.27 29.82 36.25
C GLN A 13 9.40 28.63 35.80
N SER A 14 8.14 28.56 36.22
CA SER A 14 7.21 27.51 35.75
C SER A 14 6.82 27.68 34.30
N LEU A 15 6.65 28.91 33.83
CA LEU A 15 6.37 29.20 32.42
C LEU A 15 7.59 28.90 31.52
N PHE A 16 8.79 29.18 31.99
CA PHE A 16 10.04 28.88 31.28
C PHE A 16 10.26 27.36 31.17
N VAL A 17 10.05 26.60 32.23
CA VAL A 17 10.13 25.13 32.21
C VAL A 17 9.05 24.55 31.31
N ALA A 18 7.82 25.05 31.35
CA ALA A 18 6.72 24.61 30.48
C ALA A 18 7.01 24.88 28.99
N SER A 19 7.60 26.05 28.66
CA SER A 19 7.96 26.36 27.28
C SER A 19 9.10 25.49 26.75
N HIS A 20 10.11 25.19 27.57
CA HIS A 20 11.21 24.27 27.20
C HIS A 20 10.73 22.83 27.03
N THR A 21 9.82 22.36 27.88
CA THR A 21 9.24 21.01 27.72
C THR A 21 8.37 20.93 26.48
N LEU A 22 7.56 21.94 26.17
CA LEU A 22 6.77 21.99 24.94
C LEU A 22 7.66 22.00 23.67
N TYR A 23 8.74 22.78 23.69
CA TYR A 23 9.67 22.84 22.58
C TYR A 23 10.46 21.51 22.39
N ALA A 24 10.88 20.89 23.50
CA ALA A 24 11.50 19.59 23.49
C ALA A 24 10.53 18.50 22.97
N MET A 25 9.28 18.53 23.40
CA MET A 25 8.23 17.63 22.91
C MET A 25 8.01 17.80 21.40
N GLU A 26 7.90 19.02 20.89
CA GLU A 26 7.69 19.29 19.46
C GLU A 26 8.86 18.80 18.60
N THR A 27 10.10 19.00 19.03
CA THR A 27 11.30 18.51 18.33
C THR A 27 11.39 16.98 18.33
N ILE A 28 11.03 16.33 19.41
CA ILE A 28 11.00 14.87 19.51
C ILE A 28 9.88 14.30 18.61
N PHE A 29 8.69 14.92 18.56
CA PHE A 29 7.60 14.52 17.64
C PHE A 29 8.03 14.59 16.18
N LYS A 30 8.73 15.65 15.79
CA LYS A 30 9.27 15.79 14.42
C LYS A 30 10.29 14.69 14.11
N ARG A 31 11.16 14.35 15.04
CA ARG A 31 12.21 13.33 14.85
C ARG A 31 11.66 11.93 14.64
N ASP A 32 10.70 11.49 15.45
CA ASP A 32 10.14 10.15 15.32
C ASP A 32 9.29 10.01 14.06
N ARG A 33 8.55 11.06 13.68
CA ARG A 33 7.82 11.11 12.42
C ARG A 33 8.79 10.99 11.23
N LEU A 34 9.93 11.67 11.30
CA LEU A 34 10.97 11.58 10.27
C LEU A 34 11.58 10.18 10.19
N ILE A 35 11.83 9.51 11.33
CA ILE A 35 12.37 8.14 11.35
C ILE A 35 11.39 7.18 10.69
N VAL A 36 10.10 7.24 11.04
CA VAL A 36 9.09 6.37 10.42
C VAL A 36 8.95 6.67 8.93
N LEU A 37 8.92 7.94 8.54
CA LEU A 37 8.88 8.35 7.12
C LEU A 37 10.12 7.88 6.37
N ALA A 38 11.31 8.04 6.93
CA ALA A 38 12.56 7.60 6.32
C ALA A 38 12.60 6.08 6.15
N ALA A 39 12.12 5.33 7.16
CA ALA A 39 12.01 3.87 7.07
C ALA A 39 11.03 3.43 5.97
N LEU A 40 9.85 4.03 5.91
CA LEU A 40 8.85 3.73 4.87
C LEU A 40 9.35 4.14 3.47
N ALA A 41 9.97 5.30 3.34
CA ALA A 41 10.58 5.76 2.10
C ALA A 41 11.72 4.84 1.67
N GLY A 42 12.61 4.46 2.60
CA GLY A 42 13.70 3.53 2.33
C GLY A 42 13.19 2.17 1.82
N LEU A 43 12.18 1.61 2.49
CA LEU A 43 11.56 0.36 2.08
C LEU A 43 10.93 0.46 0.68
N THR A 44 10.23 1.56 0.42
CA THR A 44 9.60 1.83 -0.88
C THR A 44 10.66 1.97 -1.97
N LEU A 45 11.71 2.76 -1.74
CA LEU A 45 12.79 2.97 -2.71
C LEU A 45 13.58 1.69 -2.99
N LEU A 46 13.85 0.86 -1.97
CA LEU A 46 14.49 -0.44 -2.15
C LEU A 46 13.62 -1.38 -3.00
N ALA A 47 12.32 -1.46 -2.71
CA ALA A 47 11.39 -2.29 -3.49
C ALA A 47 11.29 -1.79 -4.94
N TRP A 48 11.17 -0.49 -5.19
CA TRP A 48 11.16 0.07 -6.55
C TRP A 48 12.50 -0.10 -7.26
N GLY A 49 13.62 0.04 -6.55
CA GLY A 49 14.97 -0.17 -7.10
C GLY A 49 15.17 -1.60 -7.56
N TYR A 50 14.81 -2.57 -6.71
CA TYR A 50 14.91 -3.99 -7.06
C TYR A 50 13.98 -4.36 -8.22
N MET A 51 12.71 -3.93 -8.16
CA MET A 51 11.75 -4.16 -9.24
C MET A 51 12.21 -3.55 -10.58
N SER A 52 12.84 -2.37 -10.55
CA SER A 52 13.42 -1.74 -11.74
C SER A 52 14.61 -2.54 -12.28
N HIS A 53 15.41 -3.14 -11.40
CA HIS A 53 16.52 -4.01 -11.80
C HIS A 53 16.00 -5.27 -12.49
N GLU A 54 15.01 -5.96 -11.90
CA GLU A 54 14.39 -7.15 -12.47
C GLU A 54 13.73 -6.88 -13.82
N ALA A 55 13.00 -5.75 -13.94
CA ALA A 55 12.34 -5.38 -15.18
C ALA A 55 13.34 -5.09 -16.32
N ARG A 56 14.49 -4.46 -16.01
CA ARG A 56 15.57 -4.25 -17.00
C ARG A 56 16.20 -5.57 -17.41
N ALA A 57 16.50 -6.44 -16.44
CA ALA A 57 17.06 -7.77 -16.73
C ALA A 57 16.14 -8.59 -17.65
N MET A 58 14.82 -8.48 -17.45
CA MET A 58 13.82 -9.11 -18.32
C MET A 58 13.80 -8.52 -19.72
N HIS A 59 13.93 -7.18 -19.85
CA HIS A 59 13.98 -6.51 -21.16
C HIS A 59 15.22 -6.90 -21.96
N ASP A 60 16.38 -6.99 -21.30
CA ASP A 60 17.66 -7.27 -21.97
C ASP A 60 17.83 -8.73 -22.38
N THR A 61 17.26 -9.67 -21.62
CA THR A 61 17.44 -11.11 -21.83
C THR A 61 16.22 -11.81 -22.41
N GLY A 62 15.06 -11.15 -22.45
CA GLY A 62 13.77 -11.77 -22.79
C GLY A 62 13.31 -12.85 -21.81
N ILE A 63 14.05 -13.02 -20.69
CA ILE A 63 13.82 -14.06 -19.69
C ILE A 63 13.52 -13.39 -18.34
N CYS A 64 12.39 -13.71 -17.73
CA CYS A 64 12.10 -13.27 -16.39
C CYS A 64 13.02 -13.99 -15.38
N ARG A 65 13.91 -13.24 -14.74
CA ARG A 65 14.76 -13.70 -13.64
C ARG A 65 14.13 -13.39 -12.29
N CYS A 66 12.88 -13.70 -12.13
CA CYS A 66 12.20 -13.42 -10.87
C CYS A 66 12.86 -14.22 -9.74
N ALA A 67 13.38 -13.54 -8.73
CA ALA A 67 14.05 -14.12 -7.55
C ALA A 67 15.21 -15.09 -7.87
N GLY A 68 16.00 -14.79 -8.91
CA GLY A 68 17.19 -15.59 -9.24
C GLY A 68 16.95 -16.87 -10.02
N MET A 69 15.70 -17.20 -10.37
CA MET A 69 15.36 -18.33 -11.22
C MET A 69 15.09 -17.89 -12.66
N LYS A 70 15.70 -18.61 -13.63
CA LYS A 70 15.40 -18.43 -15.05
C LYS A 70 14.02 -19.00 -15.33
N MET A 71 13.03 -18.15 -15.54
CA MET A 71 11.77 -18.61 -16.15
C MET A 71 12.01 -18.67 -17.66
N SER A 72 12.33 -19.87 -18.14
CA SER A 72 12.62 -20.14 -19.56
C SER A 72 11.42 -19.83 -20.44
N GLY A 73 11.71 -19.36 -21.66
CA GLY A 73 10.70 -19.08 -22.70
C GLY A 73 9.85 -20.28 -23.11
N PRO A 74 9.03 -20.14 -24.19
CA PRO A 74 7.89 -21.01 -24.47
C PRO A 74 8.19 -22.49 -24.74
N ASP A 75 9.44 -22.90 -24.83
CA ASP A 75 9.80 -24.22 -25.35
C ASP A 75 10.30 -25.27 -24.34
N THR A 76 10.40 -24.96 -23.06
CA THR A 76 11.01 -25.95 -22.14
C THR A 76 10.31 -26.04 -20.80
N GLY A 77 9.34 -26.88 -20.75
CA GLY A 77 8.92 -27.43 -19.49
C GLY A 77 7.66 -26.83 -18.93
N ALA A 78 6.75 -27.71 -18.62
CA ALA A 78 5.54 -27.45 -17.90
C ALA A 78 5.80 -26.49 -16.73
N TRP A 79 4.96 -25.49 -16.58
CA TRP A 79 4.89 -24.63 -15.41
C TRP A 79 4.83 -25.51 -14.16
N SER A 80 6.00 -25.74 -13.57
CA SER A 80 6.12 -26.61 -12.42
C SER A 80 5.71 -25.85 -11.16
N PRO A 81 5.27 -26.53 -10.10
CA PRO A 81 4.99 -25.89 -8.82
C PRO A 81 6.18 -25.09 -8.26
N ALA A 82 7.41 -25.39 -8.67
CA ALA A 82 8.60 -24.64 -8.29
C ALA A 82 8.60 -23.18 -8.78
N THR A 83 7.86 -22.87 -9.85
CA THR A 83 7.73 -21.49 -10.36
C THR A 83 6.82 -20.62 -9.50
N LEU A 84 6.01 -21.19 -8.60
CA LEU A 84 5.16 -20.44 -7.69
C LEU A 84 5.95 -19.58 -6.69
N VAL A 85 7.10 -20.07 -6.22
CA VAL A 85 7.91 -19.33 -5.25
C VAL A 85 8.42 -18.00 -5.83
N PRO A 86 9.11 -17.97 -6.99
CA PRO A 86 9.53 -16.71 -7.60
C PRO A 86 8.36 -15.79 -7.96
N LEU A 87 7.23 -16.33 -8.44
CA LEU A 87 6.03 -15.54 -8.69
C LEU A 87 5.51 -14.89 -7.41
N PHE A 88 5.43 -15.64 -6.32
CA PHE A 88 5.01 -15.14 -5.02
C PHE A 88 5.93 -14.03 -4.50
N LEU A 89 7.25 -14.20 -4.61
CA LEU A 89 8.22 -13.17 -4.20
C LEU A 89 8.07 -11.90 -5.04
N MET A 90 7.95 -12.02 -6.35
CA MET A 90 7.71 -10.92 -7.27
C MET A 90 6.44 -10.14 -6.91
N TRP A 91 5.31 -10.84 -6.69
CA TRP A 91 4.06 -10.19 -6.29
C TRP A 91 4.16 -9.54 -4.91
N SER A 92 4.83 -10.19 -3.95
CA SER A 92 4.99 -9.66 -2.59
C SER A 92 5.78 -8.36 -2.60
N GLU A 93 6.87 -8.32 -3.34
CA GLU A 93 7.69 -7.12 -3.50
C GLU A 93 6.93 -6.00 -4.19
N MET A 94 6.23 -6.30 -5.28
CA MET A 94 5.42 -5.33 -6.01
C MET A 94 4.32 -4.73 -5.11
N MET A 95 3.65 -5.56 -4.29
CA MET A 95 2.65 -5.06 -3.34
C MET A 95 3.28 -4.18 -2.27
N VAL A 96 4.47 -4.50 -1.77
CA VAL A 96 5.23 -3.64 -0.84
C VAL A 96 5.52 -2.29 -1.50
N ALA A 97 6.07 -2.29 -2.72
CA ALA A 97 6.44 -1.07 -3.44
C ALA A 97 5.24 -0.14 -3.68
N MET A 98 4.08 -0.70 -4.04
CA MET A 98 2.87 0.07 -4.38
C MET A 98 2.08 0.51 -3.16
N MET A 99 1.99 -0.34 -2.13
CA MET A 99 1.01 -0.19 -1.06
C MET A 99 1.55 0.49 0.19
N ILE A 100 2.85 0.41 0.49
CA ILE A 100 3.43 1.12 1.64
C ILE A 100 3.23 2.64 1.54
N PRO A 101 3.49 3.32 0.41
CA PRO A 101 3.24 4.75 0.30
C PRO A 101 1.78 5.12 0.60
N SER A 102 0.85 4.30 0.14
CA SER A 102 -0.59 4.53 0.33
C SER A 102 -1.06 4.28 1.76
N ALA A 103 -0.33 3.49 2.56
CA ALA A 103 -0.60 3.21 3.97
C ALA A 103 0.13 4.18 4.92
N ALA A 104 1.08 4.98 4.42
CA ALA A 104 1.90 5.86 5.25
C ALA A 104 1.08 6.80 6.18
N PRO A 105 -0.04 7.44 5.75
CA PRO A 105 -0.84 8.26 6.66
C PRO A 105 -1.37 7.49 7.87
N MET A 106 -1.81 6.25 7.68
CA MET A 106 -2.32 5.38 8.75
C MET A 106 -1.18 4.96 9.70
N ILE A 107 -0.05 4.53 9.17
CA ILE A 107 1.11 4.10 9.93
C ILE A 107 1.65 5.25 10.79
N LEU A 108 1.74 6.45 10.22
CA LEU A 108 2.16 7.66 10.94
C LEU A 108 1.18 8.06 12.05
N THR A 109 -0.14 7.93 11.78
CA THR A 109 -1.16 8.23 12.79
C THR A 109 -1.08 7.22 13.94
N PHE A 110 -0.90 5.93 13.63
CA PHE A 110 -0.67 4.90 14.64
C PHE A 110 0.56 5.21 15.50
N ALA A 111 1.68 5.56 14.87
CA ALA A 111 2.91 5.94 15.57
C ALA A 111 2.71 7.14 16.51
N MET A 112 1.97 8.16 16.06
CA MET A 112 1.63 9.33 16.89
C MET A 112 0.77 8.95 18.11
N VAL A 113 -0.27 8.15 17.90
CA VAL A 113 -1.16 7.70 18.98
C VAL A 113 -0.40 6.88 20.00
N GLN A 114 0.42 5.92 19.56
CA GLN A 114 1.24 5.10 20.45
C GLN A 114 2.20 5.92 21.29
N ARG A 115 2.79 6.95 20.69
CA ARG A 115 3.68 7.82 21.43
C ARG A 115 2.95 8.62 22.51
N LYS A 116 1.82 9.25 22.16
CA LYS A 116 1.01 10.00 23.14
C LYS A 116 0.55 9.09 24.28
N ARG A 117 0.24 7.83 24.01
CA ARG A 117 -0.11 6.84 25.03
C ARG A 117 1.08 6.49 25.93
N ARG A 118 2.29 6.39 25.36
CA ARG A 118 3.51 6.17 26.15
C ARG A 118 3.77 7.32 27.16
N GLU A 119 3.47 8.55 26.78
CA GLU A 119 3.57 9.72 27.66
C GLU A 119 2.56 9.65 28.83
N LEU A 120 1.48 8.88 28.67
CA LEU A 120 0.45 8.58 29.69
C LEU A 120 0.72 7.24 30.42
N GLU A 121 1.99 6.78 30.43
CA GLU A 121 2.45 5.55 31.08
C GLU A 121 1.81 4.24 30.55
N HIS A 122 1.17 4.26 29.40
CA HIS A 122 0.69 3.03 28.75
C HIS A 122 1.83 2.26 28.08
N PRO A 123 1.75 0.92 28.00
CA PRO A 123 2.77 0.09 27.36
C PRO A 123 3.01 0.51 25.90
N PHE A 124 4.28 0.76 25.55
CA PHE A 124 4.65 1.10 24.18
C PHE A 124 4.64 -0.14 23.28
N VAL A 125 3.97 -0.03 22.13
CA VAL A 125 3.98 -1.07 21.10
C VAL A 125 4.68 -0.53 19.84
N PRO A 126 5.73 -1.20 19.35
CA PRO A 126 6.41 -0.78 18.12
C PRO A 126 5.48 -0.71 16.92
N THR A 127 5.56 0.37 16.15
CA THR A 127 4.78 0.59 14.92
C THR A 127 5.00 -0.53 13.88
N GLY A 128 6.16 -1.17 13.91
CA GLY A 128 6.46 -2.32 13.05
C GLY A 128 5.50 -3.50 13.22
N ILE A 129 4.90 -3.68 14.42
CA ILE A 129 3.90 -4.75 14.64
C ILE A 129 2.61 -4.47 13.89
N PHE A 130 2.15 -3.21 13.86
CA PHE A 130 1.02 -2.79 13.04
C PHE A 130 1.33 -2.98 11.55
N LEU A 131 2.51 -2.53 11.10
CA LEU A 131 2.97 -2.71 9.73
C LEU A 131 3.05 -4.19 9.35
N LEU A 132 3.54 -5.06 10.25
CA LEU A 132 3.59 -6.50 10.00
C LEU A 132 2.19 -7.08 9.75
N GLY A 133 1.19 -6.74 10.55
CA GLY A 133 -0.19 -7.16 10.31
C GLY A 133 -0.71 -6.71 8.94
N TYR A 134 -0.42 -5.48 8.54
CA TYR A 134 -0.76 -4.95 7.22
C TYR A 134 -0.08 -5.75 6.09
N LEU A 135 1.22 -6.02 6.22
CA LEU A 135 1.99 -6.76 5.23
C LEU A 135 1.53 -8.22 5.12
N VAL A 136 1.10 -8.87 6.20
CA VAL A 136 0.57 -10.24 6.16
C VAL A 136 -0.63 -10.33 5.23
N VAL A 137 -1.55 -9.37 5.25
CA VAL A 137 -2.71 -9.36 4.34
C VAL A 137 -2.26 -9.22 2.88
N TRP A 138 -1.32 -8.31 2.60
CA TRP A 138 -0.80 -8.12 1.24
C TRP A 138 0.03 -9.32 0.76
N THR A 139 0.73 -10.00 1.65
CA THR A 139 1.42 -11.27 1.35
C THR A 139 0.41 -12.36 1.00
N GLY A 140 -0.71 -12.44 1.72
CA GLY A 140 -1.82 -13.34 1.37
C GLY A 140 -2.41 -13.03 -0.01
N PHE A 141 -2.63 -11.74 -0.33
CA PHE A 141 -3.05 -11.31 -1.66
C PHE A 141 -2.02 -11.70 -2.74
N SER A 142 -0.72 -11.51 -2.45
CA SER A 142 0.38 -11.88 -3.36
C SER A 142 0.41 -13.38 -3.66
N ALA A 143 0.10 -14.22 -2.68
CA ALA A 143 0.00 -15.66 -2.89
C ALA A 143 -1.17 -16.03 -3.82
N LEU A 144 -2.33 -15.38 -3.65
CA LEU A 144 -3.48 -15.57 -4.55
C LEU A 144 -3.18 -15.07 -5.96
N ALA A 145 -2.52 -13.91 -6.10
CA ALA A 145 -2.13 -13.34 -7.38
C ALA A 145 -1.10 -14.22 -8.10
N ALA A 146 -0.10 -14.74 -7.39
CA ALA A 146 0.88 -15.67 -7.94
C ALA A 146 0.23 -16.96 -8.43
N LEU A 147 -0.71 -17.51 -7.65
CA LEU A 147 -1.47 -18.69 -8.05
C LEU A 147 -2.34 -18.43 -9.29
N ALA A 148 -3.04 -17.28 -9.32
CA ALA A 148 -3.82 -16.87 -10.48
C ALA A 148 -2.93 -16.72 -11.72
N GLN A 149 -1.77 -16.08 -11.59
CA GLN A 149 -0.81 -15.94 -12.68
C GLN A 149 -0.31 -17.30 -13.19
N TRP A 150 0.03 -18.20 -12.28
CA TRP A 150 0.45 -19.56 -12.62
C TRP A 150 -0.63 -20.29 -13.42
N VAL A 151 -1.89 -20.25 -12.97
CA VAL A 151 -3.03 -20.86 -13.69
C VAL A 151 -3.23 -20.22 -15.07
N LEU A 152 -3.16 -18.91 -15.18
CA LEU A 152 -3.32 -18.20 -16.45
C LEU A 152 -2.22 -18.56 -17.46
N HIS A 153 -0.97 -18.70 -17.00
CA HIS A 153 0.13 -19.19 -17.84
C HIS A 153 -0.07 -20.65 -18.26
N ALA A 154 -0.46 -21.51 -17.32
CA ALA A 154 -0.73 -22.92 -17.60
C ALA A 154 -1.86 -23.13 -18.64
N ARG A 155 -2.76 -22.15 -18.76
CA ARG A 155 -3.84 -22.12 -19.74
C ARG A 155 -3.50 -21.32 -21.00
N ALA A 156 -2.24 -20.90 -21.18
CA ALA A 156 -1.77 -20.07 -22.31
C ALA A 156 -2.56 -18.75 -22.51
N LEU A 157 -3.15 -18.21 -21.44
CA LEU A 157 -3.89 -16.96 -21.45
C LEU A 157 -2.99 -15.73 -21.23
N LEU A 158 -1.73 -15.93 -20.85
CA LEU A 158 -0.72 -14.88 -20.71
C LEU A 158 0.41 -15.11 -21.71
N SER A 159 0.90 -14.00 -22.30
CA SER A 159 2.09 -14.01 -23.16
C SER A 159 3.36 -14.26 -22.34
N PRO A 160 4.50 -14.60 -22.99
CA PRO A 160 5.81 -14.66 -22.30
C PRO A 160 6.18 -13.35 -21.58
N THR A 161 5.67 -12.21 -22.03
CA THR A 161 5.83 -10.89 -21.40
C THR A 161 4.81 -10.61 -20.30
N MET A 162 4.07 -11.63 -19.85
CA MET A 162 3.09 -11.54 -18.74
C MET A 162 1.92 -10.58 -19.01
N VAL A 163 1.56 -10.38 -20.27
CA VAL A 163 0.40 -9.60 -20.70
C VAL A 163 -0.72 -10.56 -21.11
N ASN A 164 -1.95 -10.24 -20.73
CA ASN A 164 -3.11 -11.03 -21.19
C ASN A 164 -3.24 -10.99 -22.72
N THR A 165 -3.32 -12.15 -23.34
CA THR A 165 -3.44 -12.29 -24.79
C THR A 165 -4.89 -12.28 -25.29
N SER A 166 -5.86 -12.40 -24.38
CA SER A 166 -7.27 -12.45 -24.72
C SER A 166 -7.95 -11.08 -24.56
N PRO A 167 -8.38 -10.40 -25.64
CA PRO A 167 -9.13 -9.15 -25.54
C PRO A 167 -10.42 -9.29 -24.71
N LEU A 168 -11.04 -10.46 -24.73
CA LEU A 168 -12.24 -10.76 -23.96
C LEU A 168 -11.96 -10.68 -22.44
N VAL A 169 -10.92 -11.36 -21.95
CA VAL A 169 -10.55 -11.36 -20.55
C VAL A 169 -10.11 -9.96 -20.11
N GLY A 170 -9.33 -9.28 -20.94
CA GLY A 170 -8.89 -7.91 -20.68
C GLY A 170 -10.06 -6.93 -20.61
N GLY A 171 -10.98 -6.99 -21.55
CA GLY A 171 -12.17 -6.15 -21.58
C GLY A 171 -13.09 -6.38 -20.39
N ILE A 172 -13.33 -7.64 -20.00
CA ILE A 172 -14.14 -7.99 -18.81
C ILE A 172 -13.49 -7.47 -17.54
N LEU A 173 -12.17 -7.61 -17.38
CA LEU A 173 -11.45 -7.09 -16.20
C LEU A 173 -11.52 -5.57 -16.12
N LEU A 174 -11.37 -4.85 -17.23
CA LEU A 174 -11.49 -3.39 -17.27
C LEU A 174 -12.89 -2.92 -16.93
N ILE A 175 -13.93 -3.54 -17.51
CA ILE A 175 -15.33 -3.23 -17.17
C ILE A 175 -15.61 -3.54 -15.71
N GLY A 176 -15.19 -4.71 -15.22
CA GLY A 176 -15.34 -5.11 -13.83
C GLY A 176 -14.66 -4.14 -12.86
N ALA A 177 -13.44 -3.70 -13.18
CA ALA A 177 -12.74 -2.67 -12.41
C ALA A 177 -13.46 -1.33 -12.46
N GLY A 178 -14.00 -0.94 -13.61
CA GLY A 178 -14.81 0.26 -13.79
C GLY A 178 -16.06 0.24 -12.93
N ILE A 179 -16.84 -0.85 -12.97
CA ILE A 179 -18.04 -1.04 -12.16
C ILE A 179 -17.71 -1.05 -10.67
N PHE A 180 -16.63 -1.72 -10.28
CA PHE A 180 -16.19 -1.79 -8.89
C PHE A 180 -15.95 -0.42 -8.27
N GLN A 181 -15.48 0.57 -9.06
CA GLN A 181 -15.28 1.95 -8.59
C GLN A 181 -16.56 2.61 -8.05
N TRP A 182 -17.73 2.12 -8.45
CA TRP A 182 -19.05 2.64 -8.06
C TRP A 182 -19.71 1.80 -6.96
N THR A 183 -19.11 0.68 -6.58
CA THR A 183 -19.72 -0.21 -5.58
C THR A 183 -19.72 0.37 -4.17
N PRO A 184 -20.75 0.11 -3.36
CA PRO A 184 -20.77 0.50 -1.96
C PRO A 184 -19.65 -0.18 -1.15
N LEU A 185 -19.23 -1.38 -1.55
CA LEU A 185 -18.11 -2.12 -0.93
C LEU A 185 -16.81 -1.32 -1.02
N LYS A 186 -16.44 -0.88 -2.23
CA LYS A 186 -15.26 -0.03 -2.40
C LYS A 186 -15.36 1.24 -1.58
N HIS A 187 -16.52 1.89 -1.61
CA HIS A 187 -16.74 3.13 -0.86
C HIS A 187 -16.54 2.92 0.65
N ALA A 188 -17.11 1.88 1.22
CA ALA A 188 -16.99 1.55 2.64
C ALA A 188 -15.53 1.26 3.04
N CYS A 189 -14.82 0.43 2.26
CA CYS A 189 -13.41 0.13 2.49
C CYS A 189 -12.53 1.37 2.36
N LEU A 190 -12.71 2.17 1.31
CA LEU A 190 -11.92 3.36 1.05
C LEU A 190 -12.12 4.42 2.13
N THR A 191 -13.33 4.63 2.64
CA THR A 191 -13.63 5.56 3.73
C THR A 191 -12.85 5.21 4.99
N ARG A 192 -12.75 3.93 5.34
CA ARG A 192 -11.93 3.45 6.48
C ARG A 192 -10.44 3.73 6.27
N CYS A 193 -9.92 3.53 5.05
CA CYS A 193 -8.53 3.83 4.71
C CYS A 193 -8.23 5.34 4.75
N ARG A 194 -9.19 6.19 4.40
CA ARG A 194 -9.04 7.67 4.35
C ARG A 194 -9.15 8.36 5.69
N SER A 195 -9.64 7.68 6.71
CA SER A 195 -9.89 8.26 8.05
C SER A 195 -9.05 7.58 9.12
N PRO A 196 -7.71 7.76 9.14
CA PRO A 196 -6.81 7.03 10.05
C PRO A 196 -7.17 7.24 11.52
N LEU A 197 -7.46 8.49 11.90
CA LEU A 197 -7.79 8.80 13.29
C LEU A 197 -9.11 8.14 13.72
N SER A 198 -10.14 8.24 12.88
CA SER A 198 -11.44 7.60 13.17
C SER A 198 -11.29 6.07 13.27
N PHE A 199 -10.54 5.45 12.34
CA PHE A 199 -10.26 4.01 12.37
C PHE A 199 -9.62 3.60 13.71
N LEU A 200 -8.59 4.30 14.14
CA LEU A 200 -7.88 3.98 15.38
C LEU A 200 -8.72 4.27 16.62
N MET A 201 -9.47 5.37 16.66
CA MET A 201 -10.26 5.75 17.82
C MET A 201 -11.47 4.83 18.04
N THR A 202 -12.07 4.29 16.97
CA THR A 202 -13.22 3.38 17.08
C THR A 202 -12.84 1.92 17.30
N GLY A 203 -11.64 1.51 16.89
CA GLY A 203 -11.19 0.10 16.91
C GLY A 203 -9.92 -0.13 17.72
N TRP A 204 -9.58 0.75 18.67
CA TRP A 204 -8.34 0.61 19.42
C TRP A 204 -8.28 -0.70 20.21
N ARG A 205 -7.18 -1.42 20.04
CA ARG A 205 -6.87 -2.67 20.75
C ARG A 205 -5.51 -2.55 21.44
N GLU A 206 -5.46 -2.99 22.70
CA GLU A 206 -4.24 -2.88 23.51
C GLU A 206 -3.21 -3.97 23.20
N GLY A 207 -1.94 -3.63 23.46
CA GLY A 207 -0.83 -4.57 23.39
C GLY A 207 -0.38 -4.92 21.96
N LYS A 208 0.59 -5.84 21.88
CA LYS A 208 1.20 -6.24 20.60
C LYS A 208 0.21 -6.99 19.70
N SER A 209 -0.59 -7.89 20.26
CA SER A 209 -1.64 -8.61 19.52
C SER A 209 -2.72 -7.67 19.00
N GLY A 210 -3.10 -6.65 19.80
CA GLY A 210 -4.03 -5.61 19.37
C GLY A 210 -3.49 -4.79 18.21
N ALA A 211 -2.24 -4.36 18.26
CA ALA A 211 -1.58 -3.63 17.17
C ALA A 211 -1.50 -4.47 15.89
N PHE A 212 -1.15 -5.74 16.01
CA PHE A 212 -1.12 -6.67 14.88
C PHE A 212 -2.52 -6.85 14.26
N ALA A 213 -3.55 -7.07 15.09
CA ALA A 213 -4.93 -7.21 14.63
C ALA A 213 -5.46 -5.94 13.95
N MET A 214 -5.13 -4.74 14.47
CA MET A 214 -5.45 -3.47 13.79
C MET A 214 -4.72 -3.34 12.45
N GLY A 215 -3.49 -3.82 12.37
CA GLY A 215 -2.73 -3.89 11.10
C GLY A 215 -3.39 -4.82 10.09
N LEU A 216 -3.82 -6.02 10.50
CA LEU A 216 -4.59 -6.95 9.66
C LEU A 216 -5.90 -6.31 9.16
N GLU A 217 -6.65 -5.69 10.06
CA GLU A 217 -7.93 -5.05 9.72
C GLU A 217 -7.72 -3.91 8.72
N HIS A 218 -6.71 -3.06 8.93
CA HIS A 218 -6.37 -2.02 7.96
C HIS A 218 -5.92 -2.61 6.61
N GLY A 219 -5.13 -3.67 6.62
CA GLY A 219 -4.73 -4.41 5.42
C GLY A 219 -5.93 -4.95 4.65
N ALA A 220 -6.91 -5.52 5.35
CA ALA A 220 -8.14 -6.04 4.74
C ALA A 220 -8.96 -4.93 4.07
N TYR A 221 -9.16 -3.78 4.73
CA TYR A 221 -9.83 -2.63 4.11
C TYR A 221 -9.05 -2.08 2.91
N CYS A 222 -7.71 -2.03 3.03
CA CYS A 222 -6.83 -1.58 1.96
C CYS A 222 -6.94 -2.49 0.74
N THR A 223 -6.84 -3.80 0.92
CA THR A 223 -7.04 -4.78 -0.15
C THR A 223 -8.44 -4.70 -0.70
N GLY A 224 -9.46 -4.65 0.17
CA GLY A 224 -10.87 -4.53 -0.23
C GLY A 224 -11.18 -3.31 -1.09
N CYS A 225 -10.47 -2.19 -0.94
CA CYS A 225 -10.72 -1.00 -1.76
C CYS A 225 -10.02 -1.01 -3.12
N CYS A 226 -8.95 -1.80 -3.32
CA CYS A 226 -8.12 -1.70 -4.53
C CYS A 226 -7.71 -3.04 -5.18
N TRP A 227 -8.15 -4.20 -4.67
CA TRP A 227 -7.74 -5.51 -5.18
C TRP A 227 -7.96 -5.68 -6.69
N ILE A 228 -9.08 -5.17 -7.22
CA ILE A 228 -9.38 -5.30 -8.65
C ILE A 228 -8.50 -4.40 -9.51
N LEU A 229 -8.02 -3.26 -8.95
CA LEU A 229 -7.03 -2.42 -9.62
C LEU A 229 -5.69 -3.14 -9.73
N MET A 230 -5.32 -3.94 -8.71
CA MET A 230 -4.14 -4.80 -8.80
C MET A 230 -4.32 -5.92 -9.85
N ALA A 231 -5.55 -6.43 -10.02
CA ALA A 231 -5.84 -7.39 -11.08
C ALA A 231 -5.69 -6.79 -12.50
N LEU A 232 -5.80 -5.47 -12.69
CA LEU A 232 -5.51 -4.81 -13.97
C LEU A 232 -4.06 -4.97 -14.42
N LEU A 233 -3.14 -5.31 -13.53
CA LEU A 233 -1.76 -5.60 -13.91
C LEU A 233 -1.67 -6.82 -14.85
N PHE A 234 -2.62 -7.75 -14.81
CA PHE A 234 -2.70 -8.84 -15.78
C PHE A 234 -3.07 -8.36 -17.20
N VAL A 235 -3.78 -7.23 -17.31
CA VAL A 235 -4.13 -6.62 -18.60
C VAL A 235 -2.99 -5.75 -19.13
N ALA A 236 -2.39 -4.97 -18.24
CA ALA A 236 -1.36 -3.99 -18.57
C ALA A 236 0.06 -4.58 -18.67
N GLY A 237 0.22 -5.83 -18.18
CA GLY A 237 1.51 -6.50 -18.05
C GLY A 237 2.05 -6.39 -16.61
N VAL A 238 2.22 -7.55 -15.97
CA VAL A 238 2.57 -7.64 -14.55
C VAL A 238 3.92 -6.99 -14.24
N MET A 239 4.88 -7.01 -15.18
CA MET A 239 6.22 -6.39 -15.02
C MET A 239 6.35 -5.06 -15.76
N ASN A 240 5.26 -4.45 -16.18
CA ASN A 240 5.29 -3.14 -16.81
C ASN A 240 5.35 -2.04 -15.74
N LEU A 241 6.56 -1.55 -15.46
CA LEU A 241 6.84 -0.54 -14.43
C LEU A 241 5.98 0.72 -14.56
N TRP A 242 5.68 1.13 -15.80
CA TRP A 242 4.86 2.31 -16.04
C TRP A 242 3.44 2.13 -15.51
N TRP A 243 2.80 1.00 -15.81
CA TRP A 243 1.46 0.71 -15.33
C TRP A 243 1.41 0.43 -13.83
N ILE A 244 2.44 -0.22 -13.29
CA ILE A 244 2.59 -0.39 -11.85
C ILE A 244 2.64 0.98 -11.16
N ALA A 245 3.43 1.93 -11.68
CA ALA A 245 3.53 3.28 -11.15
C ALA A 245 2.21 4.05 -11.27
N VAL A 246 1.55 4.00 -12.43
CA VAL A 246 0.26 4.66 -12.66
C VAL A 246 -0.80 4.16 -11.68
N ILE A 247 -0.92 2.84 -11.50
CA ILE A 247 -1.88 2.26 -10.57
C ILE A 247 -1.53 2.61 -9.12
N ALA A 248 -0.24 2.56 -8.73
CA ALA A 248 0.20 2.93 -7.39
C ALA A 248 -0.12 4.39 -7.06
N VAL A 249 0.20 5.31 -7.97
CA VAL A 249 -0.12 6.74 -7.83
C VAL A 249 -1.63 6.96 -7.79
N PHE A 250 -2.38 6.28 -8.64
CA PHE A 250 -3.84 6.37 -8.65
C PHE A 250 -4.45 5.95 -7.30
N VAL A 251 -4.03 4.79 -6.75
CA VAL A 251 -4.48 4.33 -5.44
C VAL A 251 -4.08 5.29 -4.32
N LEU A 252 -2.88 5.85 -4.39
CA LEU A 252 -2.42 6.87 -3.45
C LEU A 252 -3.30 8.12 -3.51
N LEU A 253 -3.60 8.61 -4.72
CA LEU A 253 -4.48 9.78 -4.94
C LEU A 253 -5.90 9.52 -4.43
N GLU A 254 -6.48 8.35 -4.68
CA GLU A 254 -7.80 7.98 -4.14
C GLU A 254 -7.83 8.06 -2.62
N LYS A 255 -6.74 7.68 -1.94
CA LYS A 255 -6.66 7.68 -0.47
C LYS A 255 -6.36 9.04 0.14
N VAL A 256 -5.51 9.84 -0.49
CA VAL A 256 -4.97 11.08 0.10
C VAL A 256 -5.70 12.32 -0.41
N ALA A 257 -6.11 12.36 -1.68
CA ALA A 257 -6.72 13.55 -2.26
C ALA A 257 -8.11 13.85 -1.64
N PRO A 258 -8.45 15.13 -1.40
CA PRO A 258 -9.76 15.52 -0.83
C PRO A 258 -10.95 14.97 -1.63
N ARG A 259 -10.83 14.93 -2.95
CA ARG A 259 -11.84 14.42 -3.90
C ARG A 259 -11.55 13.01 -4.41
N GLY A 260 -10.84 12.17 -3.65
CA GLY A 260 -10.40 10.85 -4.09
C GLY A 260 -11.54 9.94 -4.54
N LEU A 261 -12.70 9.98 -3.87
CA LEU A 261 -13.91 9.25 -4.29
C LEU A 261 -14.43 9.68 -5.66
N PHE A 262 -14.38 10.98 -5.97
CA PHE A 262 -14.77 11.50 -7.28
C PHE A 262 -13.78 11.05 -8.36
N ILE A 263 -12.48 11.11 -8.07
CA ILE A 263 -11.41 10.64 -8.96
C ILE A 263 -11.64 9.15 -9.29
N GLY A 264 -11.96 8.32 -8.29
CA GLY A 264 -12.30 6.92 -8.49
C GLY A 264 -13.49 6.72 -9.44
N LYS A 265 -14.57 7.46 -9.24
CA LYS A 265 -15.77 7.37 -10.09
C LYS A 265 -15.47 7.75 -11.55
N VAL A 266 -14.73 8.82 -11.78
CA VAL A 266 -14.32 9.23 -13.13
C VAL A 266 -13.45 8.14 -13.78
N ALA A 267 -12.45 7.64 -13.07
CA ALA A 267 -11.63 6.54 -13.55
C ALA A 267 -12.45 5.28 -13.85
N GLY A 268 -13.49 4.99 -13.04
CA GLY A 268 -14.41 3.89 -13.27
C GLY A 268 -15.13 3.98 -14.62
N VAL A 269 -15.60 5.17 -15.01
CA VAL A 269 -16.21 5.40 -16.34
C VAL A 269 -15.18 5.17 -17.44
N LEU A 270 -13.97 5.72 -17.29
CA LEU A 270 -12.90 5.57 -18.30
C LEU A 270 -12.48 4.11 -18.48
N LEU A 271 -12.34 3.36 -17.39
CA LEU A 271 -12.01 1.94 -17.43
C LEU A 271 -13.11 1.12 -18.11
N ALA A 272 -14.38 1.37 -17.77
CA ALA A 272 -15.50 0.68 -18.38
C ALA A 272 -15.63 1.00 -19.88
N ALA A 273 -15.46 2.25 -20.27
CA ALA A 273 -15.47 2.67 -21.68
C ALA A 273 -14.31 2.03 -22.46
N TRP A 274 -13.11 1.99 -21.89
CA TRP A 274 -11.96 1.33 -22.51
C TRP A 274 -12.18 -0.17 -22.63
N GLY A 275 -12.71 -0.83 -21.60
CA GLY A 275 -13.04 -2.25 -21.65
C GLY A 275 -14.09 -2.57 -22.71
N ALA A 276 -15.17 -1.75 -22.81
CA ALA A 276 -16.18 -1.90 -23.83
C ALA A 276 -15.59 -1.72 -25.25
N TRP A 277 -14.77 -0.70 -25.45
CA TRP A 277 -14.08 -0.50 -26.74
C TRP A 277 -13.17 -1.67 -27.11
N MET A 278 -12.48 -2.27 -26.13
CA MET A 278 -11.63 -3.45 -26.35
C MET A 278 -12.42 -4.70 -26.75
N LEU A 279 -13.67 -4.83 -26.27
CA LEU A 279 -14.56 -5.95 -26.62
C LEU A 279 -15.22 -5.79 -27.99
N LEU A 280 -15.35 -4.55 -28.49
CA LEU A 280 -16.01 -4.24 -29.76
C LEU A 280 -15.05 -4.27 -30.97
N ARG A 281 -13.74 -4.36 -30.72
CA ARG A 281 -12.69 -4.51 -31.72
C ARG A 281 -12.36 -5.96 -32.00
#